data_31bd75dbfc74b536fc90f98f66fc1055
#
_entry.id   31bd75dbfc74b536fc90f98f66fc1055
#
_cell.length_a   1.000
_cell.length_b   1.000
_cell.length_c   1.000
_cell.angle_alpha   90.00
_cell.angle_beta   90.00
_cell.angle_gamma   90.00
#
_symmetry.space_group_name_H-M   'P 1'
#
loop_
_entity.id
_entity.type
_entity.pdbx_description
1 polymer ?
#
loop_
_entity_poly.entity_id
_entity_poly.type
_entity_poly.pdbx_seq_one_letter_code
_entity_poly.pdbx_strand_id
1 'polypeptide(L)'
;MKSVDMVREGGLVAFITSQGVLNAEQGRPVREWLMNRCEPVSAIRLPNNLFTEHAGTEVGSDLVILQKKAATGELSERQQDFIESRKLSNGIRINNLFQSFDRVIHTEAKVGKDPYGKPAMEFTHAEGVDGIDREMRRMLSEDFNRHFNESYCLKHAPEQTPGTPERELSRSRQAERQRAERHEPRLAGEIVKEIIADARNLQQQREEEEKRRVVAEMAAQGYHVDTETGEITRIENKPGQALPDSAATPAGEPTGEDLADFGAWS
;
A
#
# COMPACT_ATOMS: atom_id res chain seq x y z
N MET A 1 1.78 0.45 -11.57
CA MET A 1 2.06 0.18 -13.00
C MET A 1 3.56 0.26 -13.26
N LYS A 2 4.28 1.34 -12.95
CA LYS A 2 5.76 1.41 -13.16
C LYS A 2 6.55 0.24 -12.57
N SER A 3 6.20 -0.23 -11.36
CA SER A 3 6.89 -1.35 -10.72
C SER A 3 6.83 -2.65 -11.54
N VAL A 4 5.67 -2.93 -12.17
CA VAL A 4 5.52 -4.10 -13.05
C VAL A 4 6.36 -3.96 -14.33
N ASP A 5 6.45 -2.74 -14.88
CA ASP A 5 7.24 -2.49 -16.07
C ASP A 5 8.75 -2.67 -15.80
N MET A 6 9.21 -2.36 -14.59
CA MET A 6 10.62 -2.49 -14.18
C MET A 6 11.06 -3.92 -13.88
N VAL A 7 10.12 -4.82 -13.60
CA VAL A 7 10.43 -6.23 -13.32
C VAL A 7 10.58 -7.00 -14.63
N ARG A 8 11.57 -7.89 -14.69
CA ARG A 8 11.77 -8.82 -15.82
C ARG A 8 10.62 -9.81 -15.95
N GLU A 9 10.47 -10.43 -17.09
CA GLU A 9 9.58 -11.59 -17.26
C GLU A 9 9.93 -12.71 -16.27
N GLY A 10 8.92 -13.38 -15.75
CA GLY A 10 9.08 -14.41 -14.71
C GLY A 10 9.39 -13.84 -13.31
N GLY A 11 9.73 -12.57 -13.20
CA GLY A 11 10.01 -11.92 -11.91
C GLY A 11 8.75 -11.67 -11.09
N LEU A 12 8.92 -11.47 -9.78
CA LEU A 12 7.85 -11.22 -8.82
C LEU A 12 7.73 -9.75 -8.49
N VAL A 13 6.49 -9.31 -8.27
CA VAL A 13 6.15 -8.01 -7.72
C VAL A 13 5.24 -8.23 -6.52
N ALA A 14 5.59 -7.64 -5.38
CA ALA A 14 4.78 -7.70 -4.17
C ALA A 14 4.32 -6.29 -3.77
N PHE A 15 3.06 -6.15 -3.39
CA PHE A 15 2.45 -4.91 -2.93
C PHE A 15 1.67 -5.16 -1.65
N ILE A 16 1.75 -4.20 -0.72
CA ILE A 16 0.72 -3.99 0.29
C ILE A 16 -0.08 -2.76 -0.15
N THR A 17 -1.39 -2.91 -0.27
CA THR A 17 -2.27 -1.86 -0.76
C THR A 17 -3.54 -1.79 0.08
N SER A 18 -4.25 -0.67 0.06
CA SER A 18 -5.55 -0.59 0.72
C SER A 18 -6.56 -1.53 0.07
N GLN A 19 -7.48 -2.09 0.85
CA GLN A 19 -8.56 -2.97 0.35
C GLN A 19 -9.41 -2.32 -0.75
N GLY A 20 -9.46 -1.00 -0.80
CA GLY A 20 -10.19 -0.26 -1.83
C GLY A 20 -9.67 -0.51 -3.25
N VAL A 21 -8.39 -0.80 -3.42
CA VAL A 21 -7.79 -1.08 -4.74
C VAL A 21 -8.40 -2.33 -5.38
N LEU A 22 -8.61 -3.38 -4.60
CA LEU A 22 -9.23 -4.61 -5.09
C LEU A 22 -10.77 -4.54 -5.04
N ASN A 23 -11.36 -3.91 -4.03
CA ASN A 23 -12.80 -3.88 -3.85
C ASN A 23 -13.52 -2.89 -4.77
N ALA A 24 -12.95 -1.68 -5.00
CA ALA A 24 -13.65 -0.61 -5.68
C ALA A 24 -13.82 -0.88 -7.19
N GLU A 25 -14.98 -0.51 -7.73
CA GLU A 25 -15.29 -0.61 -9.17
C GLU A 25 -14.31 0.23 -10.00
N GLN A 26 -13.99 1.43 -9.52
CA GLN A 26 -13.05 2.34 -10.18
C GLN A 26 -11.64 1.75 -10.34
N GLY A 27 -11.27 0.77 -9.52
CA GLY A 27 -10.01 0.03 -9.61
C GLY A 27 -9.98 -1.04 -10.73
N ARG A 28 -11.11 -1.38 -11.34
CA ARG A 28 -11.23 -2.42 -12.35
C ARG A 28 -10.23 -2.25 -13.51
N PRO A 29 -10.09 -1.08 -14.15
CA PRO A 29 -9.15 -0.93 -15.27
C PRO A 29 -7.68 -1.20 -14.87
N VAL A 30 -7.31 -0.87 -13.62
CA VAL A 30 -5.96 -1.15 -13.09
C VAL A 30 -5.79 -2.66 -12.91
N ARG A 31 -6.78 -3.35 -12.36
CA ARG A 31 -6.76 -4.80 -12.17
C ARG A 31 -6.70 -5.55 -13.51
N GLU A 32 -7.47 -5.12 -14.51
CA GLU A 32 -7.40 -5.64 -15.89
C GLU A 32 -6.01 -5.44 -16.50
N TRP A 33 -5.43 -4.26 -16.34
CA TRP A 33 -4.10 -3.96 -16.82
C TRP A 33 -3.03 -4.87 -16.17
N LEU A 34 -3.17 -5.14 -14.86
CA LEU A 34 -2.29 -6.04 -14.13
C LEU A 34 -2.43 -7.49 -14.63
N MET A 35 -3.65 -7.99 -14.78
CA MET A 35 -3.90 -9.38 -15.16
C MET A 35 -3.52 -9.68 -16.62
N ASN A 36 -3.53 -8.67 -17.47
CA ASN A 36 -2.99 -8.80 -18.82
C ASN A 36 -1.46 -8.95 -18.86
N ARG A 37 -0.75 -8.67 -17.76
CA ARG A 37 0.73 -8.67 -17.68
C ARG A 37 1.29 -9.56 -16.60
N CYS A 38 0.45 -10.05 -15.71
CA CYS A 38 0.88 -10.82 -14.55
C CYS A 38 -0.08 -11.99 -14.29
N GLU A 39 0.47 -13.02 -13.66
CA GLU A 39 -0.30 -14.06 -12.97
C GLU A 39 -0.37 -13.75 -11.48
N PRO A 40 -1.55 -13.89 -10.83
CA PRO A 40 -1.67 -13.74 -9.40
C PRO A 40 -1.08 -14.97 -8.69
N VAL A 41 0.07 -14.80 -8.05
CA VAL A 41 0.68 -15.84 -7.20
C VAL A 41 -0.05 -15.90 -5.88
N SER A 42 -0.20 -14.77 -5.21
CA SER A 42 -0.93 -14.69 -3.94
C SER A 42 -1.71 -13.38 -3.82
N ALA A 43 -2.87 -13.46 -3.20
CA ALA A 43 -3.62 -12.32 -2.71
C ALA A 43 -4.21 -12.68 -1.35
N ILE A 44 -3.82 -11.94 -0.31
CA ILE A 44 -4.22 -12.18 1.08
C ILE A 44 -4.71 -10.86 1.66
N ARG A 45 -5.92 -10.85 2.20
CA ARG A 45 -6.43 -9.72 2.97
C ARG A 45 -5.91 -9.79 4.38
N LEU A 46 -5.32 -8.71 4.81
CA LEU A 46 -4.75 -8.54 6.14
C LEU A 46 -5.81 -7.95 7.08
N PRO A 47 -5.80 -8.33 8.38
CA PRO A 47 -6.76 -7.79 9.32
C PRO A 47 -6.52 -6.30 9.59
N ASN A 48 -7.59 -5.58 9.89
CA ASN A 48 -7.56 -4.13 10.11
C ASN A 48 -6.65 -3.73 11.29
N ASN A 49 -6.54 -4.61 12.30
CA ASN A 49 -5.72 -4.35 13.48
C ASN A 49 -4.22 -4.66 13.30
N LEU A 50 -3.75 -5.05 12.10
CA LEU A 50 -2.33 -5.31 11.86
C LEU A 50 -1.44 -4.11 12.19
N PHE A 51 -1.90 -2.91 11.89
CA PHE A 51 -1.12 -1.68 12.05
C PHE A 51 -1.43 -0.91 13.35
N THR A 52 -2.37 -1.39 14.17
CA THR A 52 -2.83 -0.68 15.37
C THR A 52 -1.72 -0.46 16.39
N GLU A 53 -0.93 -1.52 16.69
CA GLU A 53 0.13 -1.44 17.70
C GLU A 53 1.31 -0.53 17.30
N HIS A 54 1.61 -0.47 15.99
CA HIS A 54 2.81 0.20 15.49
C HIS A 54 2.54 1.55 14.83
N ALA A 55 1.37 1.73 14.25
CA ALA A 55 1.01 2.94 13.52
C ALA A 55 -0.25 3.64 14.07
N GLY A 56 -0.89 3.07 15.08
CA GLY A 56 -2.09 3.65 15.69
C GLY A 56 -3.28 3.76 14.72
N THR A 57 -3.28 2.97 13.63
CA THR A 57 -4.33 3.02 12.61
C THR A 57 -4.94 1.65 12.37
N GLU A 58 -6.25 1.64 12.12
CA GLU A 58 -7.01 0.46 11.71
C GLU A 58 -7.40 0.60 10.25
N VAL A 59 -6.69 -0.10 9.37
CA VAL A 59 -6.94 -0.02 7.94
C VAL A 59 -6.91 -1.39 7.30
N GLY A 60 -7.95 -1.72 6.52
CA GLY A 60 -7.98 -2.93 5.72
C GLY A 60 -6.99 -2.85 4.58
N SER A 61 -6.09 -3.81 4.53
CA SER A 61 -5.01 -3.88 3.54
C SER A 61 -4.98 -5.24 2.86
N ASP A 62 -4.43 -5.29 1.66
CA ASP A 62 -4.25 -6.51 0.88
C ASP A 62 -2.77 -6.69 0.53
N LEU A 63 -2.20 -7.85 0.84
CA LEU A 63 -0.93 -8.31 0.30
C LEU A 63 -1.18 -8.97 -1.05
N VAL A 64 -0.57 -8.45 -2.10
CA VAL A 64 -0.70 -8.95 -3.47
C VAL A 64 0.66 -9.30 -4.00
N ILE A 65 0.84 -10.55 -4.47
CA ILE A 65 2.06 -11.03 -5.10
C ILE A 65 1.73 -11.51 -6.51
N LEU A 66 2.38 -10.90 -7.48
CA LEU A 66 2.17 -11.15 -8.90
C LEU A 66 3.45 -11.64 -9.55
N GLN A 67 3.35 -12.60 -10.46
CA GLN A 67 4.45 -12.99 -11.35
C GLN A 67 4.24 -12.36 -12.71
N LYS A 68 5.24 -11.60 -13.19
CA LYS A 68 5.17 -10.99 -14.51
C LYS A 68 5.27 -12.07 -15.59
N LYS A 69 4.38 -12.01 -16.56
CA LYS A 69 4.35 -12.89 -17.74
C LYS A 69 4.45 -12.08 -19.03
N ALA A 70 4.82 -12.71 -20.11
CA ALA A 70 4.60 -12.16 -21.44
C ALA A 70 3.09 -11.91 -21.62
N ALA A 71 2.74 -10.76 -22.16
CA ALA A 71 1.35 -10.43 -22.42
C ALA A 71 0.75 -11.49 -23.34
N THR A 72 -0.46 -11.92 -23.02
CA THR A 72 -1.44 -12.57 -23.90
C THR A 72 -1.94 -13.93 -23.49
N GLY A 73 -3.18 -14.13 -23.78
CA GLY A 73 -3.98 -15.33 -23.65
C GLY A 73 -5.33 -14.99 -23.03
N GLU A 74 -6.21 -15.95 -23.04
CA GLU A 74 -7.44 -15.86 -22.27
C GLU A 74 -7.09 -15.77 -20.78
N LEU A 75 -7.84 -14.93 -20.08
CA LEU A 75 -7.69 -14.78 -18.63
C LEU A 75 -8.14 -16.07 -17.93
N SER A 76 -7.32 -16.58 -17.04
CA SER A 76 -7.71 -17.68 -16.16
C SER A 76 -8.84 -17.26 -15.23
N GLU A 77 -9.58 -18.23 -14.69
CA GLU A 77 -10.62 -17.98 -13.69
C GLU A 77 -10.10 -17.15 -12.51
N ARG A 78 -8.90 -17.48 -12.02
CA ARG A 78 -8.24 -16.74 -10.93
C ARG A 78 -7.91 -15.27 -11.30
N GLN A 79 -7.55 -15.02 -12.55
CA GLN A 79 -7.34 -13.65 -13.04
C GLN A 79 -8.66 -12.90 -13.17
N GLN A 80 -9.73 -13.57 -13.59
CA GLN A 80 -11.07 -12.98 -13.61
C GLN A 80 -11.54 -12.64 -12.19
N ASP A 81 -11.36 -13.54 -11.22
CA ASP A 81 -11.66 -13.27 -9.81
C ASP A 81 -10.85 -12.11 -9.25
N PHE A 82 -9.58 -11.95 -9.65
CA PHE A 82 -8.78 -10.79 -9.27
C PHE A 82 -9.34 -9.48 -9.83
N ILE A 83 -9.87 -9.50 -11.05
CA ILE A 83 -10.44 -8.32 -11.71
C ILE A 83 -11.79 -7.96 -11.10
N GLU A 84 -12.65 -8.96 -10.86
CA GLU A 84 -14.04 -8.75 -10.50
C GLU A 84 -14.25 -8.48 -9.01
N SER A 85 -15.26 -7.68 -8.73
CA SER A 85 -15.75 -7.45 -7.39
C SER A 85 -17.27 -7.48 -7.38
N ARG A 86 -17.87 -8.00 -6.32
CA ARG A 86 -19.33 -8.10 -6.17
C ARG A 86 -19.80 -7.55 -4.84
N LYS A 87 -21.11 -7.33 -4.73
CA LYS A 87 -21.74 -6.96 -3.46
C LYS A 87 -22.09 -8.22 -2.68
N LEU A 88 -21.74 -8.24 -1.41
CA LEU A 88 -22.25 -9.21 -0.44
C LEU A 88 -23.73 -8.94 -0.15
N SER A 89 -24.38 -9.85 0.57
CA SER A 89 -25.80 -9.72 0.98
C SER A 89 -26.09 -8.45 1.77
N ASN A 90 -25.12 -7.93 2.50
CA ASN A 90 -25.18 -6.67 3.24
C ASN A 90 -24.92 -5.42 2.38
N GLY A 91 -24.74 -5.57 1.06
CA GLY A 91 -24.50 -4.48 0.11
C GLY A 91 -23.06 -3.99 0.04
N ILE A 92 -22.16 -4.49 0.89
CA ILE A 92 -20.73 -4.13 0.88
C ILE A 92 -20.05 -4.81 -0.31
N ARG A 93 -19.25 -4.03 -1.07
CA ARG A 93 -18.51 -4.55 -2.21
C ARG A 93 -17.19 -5.19 -1.74
N ILE A 94 -16.92 -6.39 -2.23
CA ILE A 94 -15.70 -7.14 -1.98
C ILE A 94 -15.17 -7.75 -3.29
N ASN A 95 -13.85 -7.87 -3.41
CA ASN A 95 -13.26 -8.59 -4.54
C ASN A 95 -13.59 -10.09 -4.49
N ASN A 96 -13.76 -10.71 -5.65
CA ASN A 96 -14.17 -12.12 -5.73
C ASN A 96 -13.19 -13.07 -5.02
N LEU A 97 -11.89 -12.76 -5.00
CA LEU A 97 -10.89 -13.55 -4.27
C LEU A 97 -11.15 -13.65 -2.76
N PHE A 98 -11.88 -12.71 -2.18
CA PHE A 98 -12.12 -12.65 -0.73
C PHE A 98 -13.56 -12.96 -0.33
N GLN A 99 -14.40 -13.38 -1.27
CA GLN A 99 -15.84 -13.56 -1.02
C GLN A 99 -16.18 -14.66 -0.01
N SER A 100 -15.38 -15.74 0.04
CA SER A 100 -15.51 -16.85 1.00
C SER A 100 -14.73 -16.62 2.30
N PHE A 101 -13.97 -15.55 2.36
CA PHE A 101 -13.04 -15.20 3.44
C PHE A 101 -11.86 -16.19 3.64
N ASP A 102 -11.73 -17.21 2.80
CA ASP A 102 -10.63 -18.19 2.88
C ASP A 102 -9.25 -17.55 2.66
N ARG A 103 -9.23 -16.39 2.00
CA ARG A 103 -8.03 -15.62 1.72
C ARG A 103 -7.94 -14.36 2.59
N VAL A 104 -8.64 -14.35 3.71
CA VAL A 104 -8.65 -13.27 4.69
C VAL A 104 -8.09 -13.79 6.00
N ILE A 105 -7.04 -13.15 6.51
CA ILE A 105 -6.51 -13.45 7.84
C ILE A 105 -7.42 -12.79 8.88
N HIS A 106 -8.12 -13.58 9.68
CA HIS A 106 -9.04 -13.07 10.68
C HIS A 106 -9.47 -14.13 11.69
N THR A 107 -9.77 -13.70 12.89
CA THR A 107 -10.53 -14.49 13.88
C THR A 107 -11.95 -13.96 14.02
N GLU A 108 -12.18 -12.70 13.68
CA GLU A 108 -13.48 -12.04 13.75
C GLU A 108 -13.70 -11.15 12.52
N ALA A 109 -14.95 -11.14 12.04
CA ALA A 109 -15.38 -10.29 10.92
C ALA A 109 -16.65 -9.53 11.31
N LYS A 110 -16.67 -8.21 11.08
CA LYS A 110 -17.85 -7.37 11.34
C LYS A 110 -18.06 -6.34 10.24
N VAL A 111 -19.22 -5.75 10.21
CA VAL A 111 -19.51 -4.59 9.38
C VAL A 111 -19.08 -3.34 10.13
N GLY A 112 -18.19 -2.57 9.52
CA GLY A 112 -17.72 -1.30 10.05
C GLY A 112 -17.70 -0.22 8.97
N LYS A 113 -16.75 0.70 9.03
CA LYS A 113 -16.57 1.78 8.07
C LYS A 113 -15.14 1.84 7.58
N ASP A 114 -14.97 2.18 6.31
CA ASP A 114 -13.65 2.53 5.79
C ASP A 114 -13.20 3.92 6.31
N PRO A 115 -11.94 4.32 6.08
CA PRO A 115 -11.43 5.63 6.51
C PRO A 115 -12.23 6.83 5.96
N TYR A 116 -13.05 6.61 4.93
CA TYR A 116 -13.93 7.62 4.32
C TYR A 116 -15.38 7.56 4.81
N GLY A 117 -15.65 6.76 5.85
CA GLY A 117 -16.97 6.61 6.45
C GLY A 117 -17.95 5.72 5.69
N LYS A 118 -17.53 5.04 4.61
CA LYS A 118 -18.39 4.13 3.84
C LYS A 118 -18.43 2.75 4.51
N PRO A 119 -19.59 2.04 4.45
CA PRO A 119 -19.68 0.67 4.95
C PRO A 119 -18.62 -0.24 4.35
N ALA A 120 -17.88 -0.95 5.19
CA ALA A 120 -16.83 -1.86 4.81
C ALA A 120 -16.82 -3.09 5.73
N MET A 121 -16.26 -4.20 5.25
CA MET A 121 -15.95 -5.34 6.12
C MET A 121 -14.68 -5.01 6.89
N GLU A 122 -14.74 -5.15 8.19
CA GLU A 122 -13.60 -5.08 9.11
C GLU A 122 -13.27 -6.50 9.58
N PHE A 123 -11.99 -6.81 9.56
CA PHE A 123 -11.44 -8.09 9.97
C PHE A 123 -10.41 -7.84 11.08
N THR A 124 -10.49 -8.61 12.16
CA THR A 124 -9.53 -8.52 13.25
C THR A 124 -8.97 -9.90 13.59
N HIS A 125 -7.76 -9.94 14.12
CA HIS A 125 -7.12 -11.17 14.58
C HIS A 125 -6.80 -11.06 16.07
N ALA A 126 -7.34 -11.98 16.88
CA ALA A 126 -7.25 -11.93 18.34
C ALA A 126 -5.83 -12.18 18.86
N GLU A 127 -5.01 -12.96 18.14
CA GLU A 127 -3.65 -13.30 18.55
C GLU A 127 -2.62 -12.25 18.07
N GLY A 128 -3.06 -11.10 17.57
CA GLY A 128 -2.16 -10.03 17.13
C GLY A 128 -1.19 -10.46 16.02
N VAL A 129 0.01 -9.88 16.03
CA VAL A 129 1.02 -10.07 14.96
C VAL A 129 1.48 -11.52 14.83
N ASP A 130 1.61 -12.26 15.92
CA ASP A 130 2.11 -13.64 15.89
C ASP A 130 1.12 -14.59 15.20
N GLY A 131 -0.19 -14.41 15.45
CA GLY A 131 -1.23 -15.17 14.77
C GLY A 131 -1.32 -14.83 13.30
N ILE A 132 -1.24 -13.55 12.98
CA ILE A 132 -1.24 -13.04 11.60
C ILE A 132 -0.05 -13.60 10.80
N ASP A 133 1.16 -13.59 11.38
CA ASP A 133 2.36 -14.14 10.75
C ASP A 133 2.22 -15.62 10.43
N ARG A 134 1.73 -16.40 11.41
CA ARG A 134 1.53 -17.84 11.24
C ARG A 134 0.57 -18.16 10.11
N GLU A 135 -0.58 -17.49 10.05
CA GLU A 135 -1.57 -17.70 9.00
C GLU A 135 -1.07 -17.21 7.63
N MET A 136 -0.42 -16.07 7.59
CA MET A 136 0.16 -15.53 6.37
C MET A 136 1.21 -16.47 5.77
N ARG A 137 2.11 -17.03 6.60
CA ARG A 137 3.11 -18.01 6.14
C ARG A 137 2.46 -19.24 5.55
N ARG A 138 1.43 -19.76 6.22
CA ARG A 138 0.70 -20.92 5.72
C ARG A 138 0.08 -20.63 4.35
N MET A 139 -0.66 -19.53 4.22
CA MET A 139 -1.32 -19.14 2.97
C MET A 139 -0.30 -18.87 1.86
N LEU A 140 0.80 -18.18 2.16
CA LEU A 140 1.87 -17.91 1.19
C LEU A 140 2.52 -19.21 0.70
N SER A 141 2.85 -20.12 1.62
CA SER A 141 3.44 -21.41 1.24
C SER A 141 2.54 -22.22 0.30
N GLU A 142 1.23 -22.28 0.62
CA GLU A 142 0.24 -22.95 -0.23
C GLU A 142 0.14 -22.30 -1.62
N ASP A 143 0.10 -20.97 -1.67
CA ASP A 143 -0.02 -20.21 -2.91
C ASP A 143 1.21 -20.34 -3.79
N PHE A 144 2.41 -20.21 -3.23
CA PHE A 144 3.65 -20.37 -3.98
C PHE A 144 3.76 -21.77 -4.57
N ASN A 145 3.43 -22.80 -3.80
CA ASN A 145 3.44 -24.18 -4.31
C ASN A 145 2.44 -24.41 -5.46
N ARG A 146 1.32 -23.69 -5.47
CA ARG A 146 0.25 -23.88 -6.48
C ARG A 146 0.37 -22.98 -7.68
N HIS A 147 0.85 -21.74 -7.51
CA HIS A 147 0.66 -20.68 -8.48
C HIS A 147 1.96 -20.03 -8.95
N PHE A 148 3.09 -20.22 -8.24
CA PHE A 148 4.37 -19.70 -8.69
C PHE A 148 4.99 -20.61 -9.74
N ASN A 149 5.25 -20.06 -10.92
CA ASN A 149 5.96 -20.78 -11.98
C ASN A 149 7.46 -20.54 -11.85
N GLU A 150 8.13 -21.41 -11.07
CA GLU A 150 9.58 -21.34 -10.85
C GLU A 150 10.36 -21.55 -12.15
N SER A 151 9.95 -22.50 -12.98
CA SER A 151 10.62 -22.76 -14.25
C SER A 151 10.60 -21.54 -15.17
N TYR A 152 9.48 -20.82 -15.22
CA TYR A 152 9.38 -19.59 -15.99
C TYR A 152 10.23 -18.47 -15.39
N CYS A 153 10.30 -18.38 -14.07
CA CYS A 153 11.18 -17.44 -13.38
C CYS A 153 12.66 -17.69 -13.71
N LEU A 154 13.09 -18.93 -13.64
CA LEU A 154 14.48 -19.33 -13.91
C LEU A 154 14.86 -19.17 -15.40
N LYS A 155 13.95 -19.50 -16.32
CA LYS A 155 14.18 -19.33 -17.77
C LYS A 155 14.50 -17.88 -18.16
N HIS A 156 13.91 -16.92 -17.48
CA HIS A 156 14.11 -15.49 -17.73
C HIS A 156 15.06 -14.84 -16.71
N ALA A 157 15.74 -15.65 -15.90
CA ALA A 157 16.81 -15.13 -15.05
C ALA A 157 17.93 -14.54 -15.92
N PRO A 158 18.53 -13.40 -15.55
CA PRO A 158 19.68 -12.89 -16.28
C PRO A 158 20.77 -13.96 -16.30
N GLU A 159 21.37 -14.18 -17.47
CA GLU A 159 22.55 -15.03 -17.56
C GLU A 159 23.58 -14.51 -16.55
N GLN A 160 24.07 -15.42 -15.71
CA GLN A 160 25.13 -15.08 -14.78
C GLN A 160 26.34 -14.67 -15.62
N THR A 161 26.68 -13.38 -15.57
CA THR A 161 27.87 -12.87 -16.26
C THR A 161 29.07 -13.71 -15.82
N PRO A 162 29.82 -14.35 -16.72
CA PRO A 162 30.99 -15.12 -16.36
C PRO A 162 32.05 -14.17 -15.82
N GLY A 163 32.10 -13.99 -14.52
CA GLY A 163 32.99 -13.02 -13.88
C GLY A 163 32.77 -12.83 -12.39
N THR A 164 31.63 -13.22 -11.89
CA THR A 164 31.43 -13.26 -10.42
C THR A 164 32.04 -14.59 -9.94
N PRO A 165 33.13 -14.56 -9.14
CA PRO A 165 33.79 -15.77 -8.72
C PRO A 165 32.79 -16.69 -8.03
N GLU A 166 32.70 -17.94 -8.47
CA GLU A 166 31.87 -19.00 -7.85
C GLU A 166 32.04 -19.05 -6.31
N ARG A 167 33.21 -18.58 -5.84
CA ARG A 167 33.52 -18.41 -4.41
C ARG A 167 32.70 -17.31 -3.71
N GLU A 168 32.32 -16.23 -4.38
CA GLU A 168 31.46 -15.19 -3.76
C GLU A 168 30.00 -15.60 -3.77
N LEU A 169 29.54 -16.25 -4.84
CA LEU A 169 28.18 -16.79 -4.92
C LEU A 169 27.98 -17.94 -3.93
N SER A 170 28.95 -18.82 -3.80
CA SER A 170 28.91 -19.91 -2.80
C SER A 170 29.03 -19.40 -1.38
N ARG A 171 29.81 -18.33 -1.14
CA ARG A 171 29.86 -17.65 0.17
C ARG A 171 28.56 -16.91 0.48
N SER A 172 27.97 -16.23 -0.50
CA SER A 172 26.66 -15.59 -0.36
C SER A 172 25.55 -16.62 -0.08
N ARG A 173 25.48 -17.70 -0.87
CA ARG A 173 24.52 -18.79 -0.64
C ARG A 173 24.78 -19.56 0.68
N GLN A 174 26.04 -19.74 1.09
CA GLN A 174 26.38 -20.32 2.37
C GLN A 174 26.07 -19.35 3.53
N ALA A 175 26.29 -18.05 3.36
CA ALA A 175 25.90 -17.03 4.31
C ALA A 175 24.38 -16.89 4.40
N GLU A 176 23.65 -17.00 3.28
CA GLU A 176 22.18 -17.05 3.28
C GLU A 176 21.64 -18.33 3.90
N ARG A 177 22.22 -19.51 3.60
CA ARG A 177 21.88 -20.77 4.27
C ARG A 177 22.19 -20.73 5.77
N GLN A 178 23.36 -20.23 6.17
CA GLN A 178 23.72 -20.06 7.57
C GLN A 178 22.89 -18.97 8.27
N ARG A 179 22.44 -17.94 7.55
CA ARG A 179 21.43 -17.00 8.03
C ARG A 179 20.07 -17.69 8.17
N ALA A 180 19.63 -18.46 7.19
CA ALA A 180 18.39 -19.23 7.24
C ALA A 180 18.41 -20.28 8.33
N GLU A 181 19.55 -20.95 8.57
CA GLU A 181 19.72 -21.94 9.63
C GLU A 181 19.88 -21.31 11.03
N ARG A 182 20.39 -20.07 11.13
CA ARG A 182 20.49 -19.30 12.39
C ARG A 182 19.24 -18.47 12.69
N HIS A 183 18.35 -18.33 11.73
CA HIS A 183 17.11 -17.58 11.91
C HIS A 183 15.98 -18.55 12.25
N GLU A 184 15.84 -18.81 13.55
CA GLU A 184 14.56 -19.08 14.15
C GLU A 184 13.51 -18.02 13.72
N PRO A 185 12.20 -18.30 13.86
CA PRO A 185 11.06 -17.64 13.19
C PRO A 185 10.88 -16.12 13.42
N ARG A 186 11.92 -15.42 13.81
CA ARG A 186 11.91 -13.95 14.01
C ARG A 186 11.82 -13.12 12.71
N LEU A 187 12.17 -13.72 11.56
CA LEU A 187 12.45 -12.93 10.34
C LEU A 187 11.21 -12.26 9.73
N ALA A 188 10.04 -12.89 9.78
CA ALA A 188 8.84 -12.27 9.20
C ALA A 188 8.33 -11.14 10.10
N GLY A 189 8.36 -11.31 11.41
CA GLY A 189 8.02 -10.23 12.35
C GLY A 189 9.00 -9.04 12.28
N GLU A 190 10.28 -9.28 12.02
CA GLU A 190 11.27 -8.22 11.84
C GLU A 190 11.13 -7.53 10.48
N ILE A 191 10.90 -8.28 9.39
CA ILE A 191 10.64 -7.71 8.06
C ILE A 191 9.34 -6.91 8.08
N VAL A 192 8.28 -7.40 8.71
CA VAL A 192 7.03 -6.66 8.85
C VAL A 192 7.24 -5.40 9.69
N LYS A 193 8.03 -5.45 10.78
CA LYS A 193 8.39 -4.28 11.58
C LYS A 193 9.21 -3.26 10.78
N GLU A 194 10.14 -3.72 9.96
CA GLU A 194 10.99 -2.87 9.11
C GLU A 194 10.15 -2.21 7.99
N ILE A 195 9.28 -2.96 7.33
CA ILE A 195 8.33 -2.44 6.34
C ILE A 195 7.36 -1.42 6.97
N ILE A 196 6.88 -1.68 8.18
CA ILE A 196 6.01 -0.76 8.92
C ILE A 196 6.78 0.51 9.32
N ALA A 197 8.03 0.37 9.77
CA ALA A 197 8.88 1.51 10.10
C ALA A 197 9.16 2.39 8.88
N ASP A 198 9.46 1.79 7.74
CA ASP A 198 9.68 2.50 6.47
C ASP A 198 8.40 3.17 5.97
N ALA A 199 7.26 2.50 6.06
CA ALA A 199 5.96 3.07 5.70
C ALA A 199 5.61 4.27 6.60
N ARG A 200 5.91 4.20 7.90
CA ARG A 200 5.68 5.29 8.85
C ARG A 200 6.58 6.48 8.57
N ASN A 201 7.87 6.25 8.28
CA ASN A 201 8.79 7.31 7.89
C ASN A 201 8.34 8.00 6.60
N LEU A 202 7.88 7.23 5.62
CA LEU A 202 7.38 7.78 4.35
C LEU A 202 6.09 8.59 4.55
N GLN A 203 5.21 8.14 5.44
CA GLN A 203 4.00 8.87 5.77
C GLN A 203 4.31 10.18 6.51
N GLN A 204 5.20 10.15 7.50
CA GLN A 204 5.66 11.35 8.21
C GLN A 204 6.31 12.36 7.25
N GLN A 205 7.15 11.90 6.32
CA GLN A 205 7.75 12.75 5.30
C GLN A 205 6.70 13.42 4.41
N ARG A 206 5.68 12.69 3.99
CA ARG A 206 4.56 13.24 3.19
C ARG A 206 3.74 14.27 3.97
N GLU A 207 3.45 14.00 5.24
CA GLU A 207 2.73 14.94 6.10
C GLU A 207 3.54 16.22 6.34
N GLU A 208 4.86 16.10 6.53
CA GLU A 208 5.74 17.26 6.65
C GLU A 208 5.87 18.05 5.33
N GLU A 209 5.97 17.37 4.19
CA GLU A 209 5.96 18.03 2.88
C GLU A 209 4.64 18.75 2.61
N GLU A 210 3.53 18.12 2.96
CA GLU A 210 2.20 18.72 2.81
C GLU A 210 2.02 19.94 3.72
N LYS A 211 2.44 19.83 5.00
CA LYS A 211 2.47 20.98 5.91
C LYS A 211 3.34 22.12 5.38
N ARG A 212 4.54 21.84 4.89
CA ARG A 212 5.42 22.84 4.28
C ARG A 212 4.79 23.49 3.05
N ARG A 213 4.09 22.72 2.22
CA ARG A 213 3.39 23.24 1.04
C ARG A 213 2.25 24.18 1.45
N VAL A 214 1.42 23.77 2.42
CA VAL A 214 0.32 24.60 2.94
C VAL A 214 0.86 25.88 3.56
N VAL A 215 1.89 25.82 4.39
CA VAL A 215 2.53 27.00 4.99
C VAL A 215 3.09 27.94 3.93
N ALA A 216 3.74 27.41 2.88
CA ALA A 216 4.26 28.20 1.78
C ALA A 216 3.13 28.86 0.96
N GLU A 217 2.04 28.18 0.72
CA GLU A 217 0.87 28.69 0.01
C GLU A 217 0.18 29.79 0.83
N MET A 218 0.00 29.60 2.13
CA MET A 218 -0.55 30.62 3.02
C MET A 218 0.36 31.84 3.13
N ALA A 219 1.68 31.64 3.19
CA ALA A 219 2.65 32.74 3.19
C ALA A 219 2.57 33.56 1.88
N ALA A 220 2.40 32.91 0.73
CA ALA A 220 2.21 33.57 -0.57
C ALA A 220 0.91 34.41 -0.62
N GLN A 221 -0.11 34.01 0.16
CA GLN A 221 -1.37 34.74 0.31
C GLN A 221 -1.31 35.83 1.39
N GLY A 222 -0.17 36.02 2.05
CA GLY A 222 0.03 37.07 3.06
C GLY A 222 -0.39 36.66 4.48
N TYR A 223 -0.38 35.38 4.77
CA TYR A 223 -0.66 34.82 6.09
C TYR A 223 0.58 34.16 6.69
N HIS A 224 0.73 34.29 8.01
CA HIS A 224 1.71 33.55 8.79
C HIS A 224 0.99 32.42 9.54
N VAL A 225 1.51 31.21 9.40
CA VAL A 225 0.99 30.01 10.10
C VAL A 225 2.02 29.62 11.16
N ASP A 226 1.61 29.63 12.41
CA ASP A 226 2.39 29.04 13.49
C ASP A 226 2.26 27.50 13.43
N THR A 227 3.36 26.82 13.17
CA THR A 227 3.37 25.37 12.98
C THR A 227 3.26 24.56 14.27
N GLU A 228 3.39 25.19 15.45
CA GLU A 228 3.25 24.53 16.74
C GLU A 228 1.82 24.67 17.28
N THR A 229 1.21 25.84 17.11
CA THR A 229 -0.15 26.11 17.64
C THR A 229 -1.25 25.97 16.60
N GLY A 230 -0.89 25.98 15.30
CA GLY A 230 -1.85 25.98 14.19
C GLY A 230 -2.52 27.34 13.99
N GLU A 231 -2.07 28.40 14.65
CA GLU A 231 -2.68 29.73 14.59
C GLU A 231 -2.30 30.43 13.29
N ILE A 232 -3.29 30.99 12.60
CA ILE A 232 -3.11 31.69 11.32
C ILE A 232 -3.28 33.19 11.57
N THR A 233 -2.22 33.97 11.33
CA THR A 233 -2.23 35.43 11.47
C THR A 233 -1.97 36.10 10.14
N ARG A 234 -2.70 37.17 9.84
CA ARG A 234 -2.46 37.96 8.64
C ARG A 234 -1.21 38.80 8.81
N ILE A 235 -0.31 38.76 7.84
CA ILE A 235 0.89 39.61 7.84
C ILE A 235 0.42 41.04 7.52
N GLU A 236 0.39 41.92 8.55
CA GLU A 236 0.13 43.33 8.34
C GLU A 236 1.35 43.98 7.67
N ASN A 237 1.20 44.36 6.40
CA ASN A 237 2.20 45.16 5.70
C ASN A 237 2.30 46.55 6.35
N LYS A 238 3.45 46.89 6.92
CA LYS A 238 3.76 48.28 7.26
C LYS A 238 3.72 49.13 5.99
N PRO A 239 3.09 50.32 6.02
CA PRO A 239 3.02 51.18 4.85
C PRO A 239 4.40 51.67 4.48
N GLY A 240 4.92 51.26 3.31
CA GLY A 240 6.19 51.77 2.79
C GLY A 240 6.97 50.92 1.78
N GLN A 241 6.52 49.76 1.37
CA GLN A 241 7.19 49.01 0.30
C GLN A 241 6.26 48.78 -0.90
N ALA A 242 6.56 49.43 -2.01
CA ALA A 242 5.85 49.24 -3.28
C ALA A 242 6.17 47.85 -3.85
N LEU A 243 5.11 47.11 -4.21
CA LEU A 243 5.19 45.88 -4.99
C LEU A 243 5.35 46.15 -6.45
N PRO A 244 6.06 45.33 -7.24
CA PRO A 244 6.06 45.46 -8.70
C PRO A 244 4.69 45.04 -9.26
N ASP A 245 4.23 45.85 -10.24
CA ASP A 245 2.99 45.65 -10.99
C ASP A 245 2.91 44.25 -11.62
N SER A 246 1.92 43.49 -11.22
CA SER A 246 1.45 42.36 -12.00
C SER A 246 -0.08 42.31 -11.85
N ALA A 247 -0.72 42.67 -12.97
CA ALA A 247 -2.16 42.69 -13.12
C ALA A 247 -2.77 41.29 -13.09
N ALA A 248 -3.59 41.00 -12.08
CA ALA A 248 -4.65 39.99 -12.14
C ALA A 248 -5.68 40.32 -11.07
N THR A 249 -6.91 40.43 -11.49
CA THR A 249 -8.11 40.79 -10.73
C THR A 249 -8.36 39.73 -9.61
N PRO A 250 -8.62 40.12 -8.36
CA PRO A 250 -8.91 39.17 -7.31
C PRO A 250 -10.35 38.67 -7.40
N ALA A 251 -10.50 37.36 -7.43
CA ALA A 251 -11.75 36.67 -7.10
C ALA A 251 -12.04 36.78 -5.59
N GLY A 252 -13.30 36.93 -5.26
CA GLY A 252 -13.87 37.34 -4.00
C GLY A 252 -13.32 36.73 -2.70
N GLU A 253 -13.56 37.47 -1.63
CA GLU A 253 -13.25 37.05 -0.24
C GLU A 253 -13.90 35.70 0.08
N PRO A 254 -13.18 34.77 0.73
CA PRO A 254 -13.76 33.50 1.17
C PRO A 254 -14.85 33.77 2.21
N THR A 255 -16.03 33.23 1.97
CA THR A 255 -17.15 33.29 2.90
C THR A 255 -16.86 32.33 4.07
N GLY A 256 -17.43 32.60 5.25
CA GLY A 256 -17.15 31.85 6.48
C GLY A 256 -17.42 30.33 6.44
N GLU A 257 -17.97 29.79 5.35
CA GLU A 257 -18.15 28.35 5.13
C GLU A 257 -16.87 27.65 4.68
N ASP A 258 -15.93 28.36 4.01
CA ASP A 258 -14.66 27.80 3.53
C ASP A 258 -13.64 27.59 4.68
N LEU A 259 -13.85 28.26 5.83
CA LEU A 259 -12.97 28.13 7.01
C LEU A 259 -13.33 26.97 7.95
N ALA A 260 -14.52 26.40 7.80
CA ALA A 260 -14.97 25.30 8.68
C ALA A 260 -14.31 23.95 8.40
N ASP A 261 -13.72 23.78 7.20
CA ASP A 261 -13.08 22.53 6.79
C ASP A 261 -11.63 22.38 7.29
N PHE A 262 -11.05 23.46 7.86
CA PHE A 262 -9.67 23.47 8.38
C PHE A 262 -9.56 23.16 9.89
N GLY A 263 -10.69 22.96 10.58
CA GLY A 263 -10.72 22.77 12.03
C GLY A 263 -10.51 21.34 12.54
N ALA A 264 -10.20 20.38 11.69
CA ALA A 264 -10.12 18.95 12.05
C ALA A 264 -8.67 18.43 12.11
N TRP A 265 -7.79 19.18 12.78
CA TRP A 265 -6.42 18.74 13.07
C TRP A 265 -6.21 18.71 14.60
N SER A 266 -6.83 17.73 15.25
CA SER A 266 -6.48 17.32 16.63
C SER A 266 -6.63 15.80 16.74
#